data_cf3e5ad11e15765ab4b17a9072306be6
#
_entry.id   cf3e5ad11e15765ab4b17a9072306be6
#
_cell.length_a   1.000
_cell.length_b   1.000
_cell.length_c   1.000
_cell.angle_alpha   90.00
_cell.angle_beta   90.00
_cell.angle_gamma   90.00
#
_symmetry.space_group_name_H-M   'P 1'
#
loop_
_entity.id
_entity.type
_entity.pdbx_description
1 polymer ?
#
loop_
_entity_poly.entity_id
_entity_poly.type
_entity_poly.pdbx_seq_one_letter_code
_entity_poly.pdbx_strand_id
1 'polypeptide(L)'
;MLLAARRLAGCHASQSLSRCLTSGMVYSKGHVPDMNAGSNPIHVNNVRDRLRSIVGASTNWSDHVQAMEERKSLQSLLAKKQEDLPARKMKDSYIEVLLPLGSQPQLREKYLNVYNNVRFGRILEDLDSLGDLQRHLVSPDRDIKFTGHVSWVGQTSMEVKMHMLQLHDGVYSPVLDATFVMVARDPENKRPAFVNPLLADGPEEENLLKQGESNKMRRVAFSTASLLKMAPTAEERKIVHEMFLNTLDTRTVSFRSRVLPPNSVWMEDAKFKGLEICHPQQRNIFNRIFGGFLMRKAYELGWATACSYGGSRPFVVAVDDIMFQRPVEIGSLLFLSSQVCYTQNNYVQIRVHSEVSDPVTQEHHTTNIFHFTFTSEKEVPRIVPQTYGESMLYLDGKRHFDAVVQSRNGPSV
;
A
#
# COMPACT_ATOMS: atom_id res chain seq x y z
N MET A 1 26.09 10.37 32.09
CA MET A 1 26.08 9.05 31.45
C MET A 1 25.11 8.02 32.08
N LEU A 2 24.56 8.22 33.25
CA LEU A 2 23.62 7.27 33.92
C LEU A 2 22.15 7.51 33.60
N LEU A 3 21.77 8.61 32.95
CA LEU A 3 20.39 8.93 32.55
C LEU A 3 20.02 8.42 31.16
N ALA A 4 20.99 8.08 30.32
CA ALA A 4 20.75 7.52 28.97
C ALA A 4 20.47 6.00 28.97
N ALA A 5 20.94 5.29 29.99
CA ALA A 5 20.80 3.83 30.10
C ALA A 5 19.41 3.40 30.61
N ARG A 6 18.65 4.29 31.28
CA ARG A 6 17.28 3.97 31.76
C ARG A 6 16.18 4.13 30.72
N ARG A 7 16.44 4.84 29.60
CA ARG A 7 15.46 4.97 28.51
C ARG A 7 15.48 3.81 27.51
N LEU A 8 16.53 3.02 27.47
CA LEU A 8 16.64 1.85 26.58
C LEU A 8 16.05 0.56 27.16
N ALA A 9 15.88 0.47 28.47
CA ALA A 9 15.28 -0.70 29.12
C ALA A 9 13.75 -0.71 29.17
N GLY A 10 13.08 0.44 28.92
CA GLY A 10 11.63 0.56 28.88
C GLY A 10 10.96 0.23 27.54
N CYS A 11 11.75 0.02 26.51
CA CYS A 11 11.21 -0.13 25.14
C CYS A 11 10.97 -1.59 24.71
N HIS A 12 11.28 -2.58 25.55
CA HIS A 12 11.19 -3.99 25.18
C HIS A 12 9.87 -4.71 25.51
N ALA A 13 8.93 -4.04 26.18
CA ALA A 13 7.69 -4.69 26.63
C ALA A 13 6.44 -4.35 25.82
N SER A 14 6.49 -3.49 24.79
CA SER A 14 5.30 -3.12 23.99
C SER A 14 5.45 -3.39 22.48
N GLN A 15 6.43 -4.17 22.04
CA GLN A 15 6.61 -4.53 20.62
C GLN A 15 5.83 -5.77 20.17
N SER A 16 4.93 -6.28 20.98
CA SER A 16 4.03 -7.33 20.53
C SER A 16 2.71 -6.71 20.09
N LEU A 17 2.38 -6.91 18.79
CA LEU A 17 1.04 -6.79 18.22
C LEU A 17 0.58 -5.44 17.66
N SER A 18 1.43 -4.70 16.99
CA SER A 18 0.99 -3.86 15.87
C SER A 18 1.21 -4.66 14.57
N ARG A 19 0.43 -5.73 14.36
CA ARG A 19 0.44 -6.46 13.09
C ARG A 19 -0.44 -5.71 12.10
N CYS A 20 0.22 -5.07 11.25
CA CYS A 20 -0.05 -4.25 10.12
C CYS A 20 -0.93 -4.92 9.08
N LEU A 21 -1.77 -4.11 8.46
CA LEU A 21 -2.27 -4.35 7.13
C LEU A 21 -1.05 -4.32 6.20
N THR A 22 -0.70 -5.44 5.60
CA THR A 22 0.29 -5.51 4.54
C THR A 22 -0.46 -5.85 3.27
N SER A 23 -0.43 -4.95 2.29
CA SER A 23 -0.85 -5.26 0.94
C SER A 23 0.41 -5.55 0.13
N GLY A 24 0.52 -6.75 -0.37
CA GLY A 24 1.57 -7.15 -1.27
C GLY A 24 0.97 -7.49 -2.62
N MET A 25 1.60 -7.06 -3.69
CA MET A 25 1.15 -7.21 -5.05
C MET A 25 1.91 -8.31 -5.75
N VAL A 26 1.20 -9.24 -6.31
CA VAL A 26 1.76 -10.31 -7.14
C VAL A 26 1.05 -10.36 -8.47
N TYR A 27 1.86 -10.30 -9.52
CA TYR A 27 1.41 -10.52 -10.89
C TYR A 27 0.81 -11.92 -11.03
N SER A 28 -0.41 -12.04 -11.53
CA SER A 28 -0.84 -13.27 -12.18
C SER A 28 -1.52 -12.92 -13.50
N LYS A 29 -1.00 -13.45 -14.60
CA LYS A 29 -1.78 -13.68 -15.81
C LYS A 29 -2.78 -14.80 -15.49
N GLY A 30 -3.71 -14.55 -14.57
CA GLY A 30 -4.65 -15.53 -14.09
C GLY A 30 -6.03 -15.30 -14.68
N HIS A 31 -6.64 -16.35 -15.10
CA HIS A 31 -8.07 -16.47 -15.36
C HIS A 31 -8.84 -15.90 -14.15
N VAL A 32 -9.67 -14.87 -14.38
CA VAL A 32 -10.60 -14.36 -13.37
C VAL A 32 -11.63 -15.46 -13.13
N PRO A 33 -11.72 -16.06 -11.94
CA PRO A 33 -12.70 -17.11 -11.69
C PRO A 33 -14.10 -16.53 -11.91
N ASP A 34 -14.89 -17.20 -12.73
CA ASP A 34 -16.31 -16.85 -12.92
C ASP A 34 -17.12 -17.33 -11.70
N MET A 35 -16.98 -16.62 -10.61
CA MET A 35 -17.71 -16.89 -9.37
C MET A 35 -19.10 -16.23 -9.39
N ASN A 36 -19.82 -16.33 -10.49
CA ASN A 36 -21.10 -15.67 -10.71
C ASN A 36 -22.14 -16.09 -9.67
N ALA A 37 -22.11 -15.43 -8.53
CA ALA A 37 -23.22 -15.46 -7.58
C ALA A 37 -24.18 -14.35 -8.01
N GLY A 38 -25.36 -14.67 -8.49
CA GLY A 38 -26.36 -13.79 -9.10
C GLY A 38 -26.84 -12.58 -8.28
N SER A 39 -25.90 -11.80 -7.76
CA SER A 39 -26.15 -10.52 -7.11
C SER A 39 -25.86 -9.40 -8.10
N ASN A 40 -26.78 -8.45 -8.24
CA ASN A 40 -26.55 -7.24 -9.02
C ASN A 40 -25.30 -6.50 -8.52
N PRO A 41 -24.45 -5.98 -9.42
CA PRO A 41 -23.27 -5.20 -9.06
C PRO A 41 -23.63 -4.01 -8.17
N ILE A 42 -22.82 -3.77 -7.14
CA ILE A 42 -23.03 -2.63 -6.24
C ILE A 42 -22.43 -1.39 -6.89
N HIS A 43 -23.18 -0.29 -6.95
CA HIS A 43 -22.62 0.98 -7.38
C HIS A 43 -21.56 1.49 -6.37
N VAL A 44 -20.42 1.98 -6.85
CA VAL A 44 -19.27 2.41 -6.02
C VAL A 44 -19.66 3.37 -4.89
N ASN A 45 -20.57 4.30 -5.13
CA ASN A 45 -21.04 5.25 -4.11
C ASN A 45 -21.77 4.57 -2.93
N ASN A 46 -22.38 3.42 -3.16
CA ASN A 46 -23.19 2.71 -2.16
C ASN A 46 -22.35 1.76 -1.29
N VAL A 47 -21.08 1.49 -1.65
CA VAL A 47 -20.23 0.54 -0.92
C VAL A 47 -20.00 0.99 0.52
N ARG A 48 -19.64 2.26 0.72
CA ARG A 48 -19.39 2.81 2.06
C ARG A 48 -20.65 2.83 2.91
N ASP A 49 -21.79 3.15 2.34
CA ASP A 49 -23.07 3.19 3.06
C ASP A 49 -23.53 1.78 3.44
N ARG A 50 -23.33 0.81 2.56
CA ARG A 50 -23.59 -0.60 2.86
C ARG A 50 -22.69 -1.10 3.99
N LEU A 51 -21.39 -0.78 3.97
CA LEU A 51 -20.47 -1.14 5.05
C LEU A 51 -20.89 -0.49 6.38
N ARG A 52 -21.27 0.79 6.36
CA ARG A 52 -21.76 1.50 7.55
C ARG A 52 -23.01 0.83 8.13
N SER A 53 -23.95 0.44 7.29
CA SER A 53 -25.18 -0.24 7.75
C SER A 53 -24.90 -1.60 8.39
N ILE A 54 -23.93 -2.36 7.85
CA ILE A 54 -23.55 -3.67 8.39
C ILE A 54 -22.94 -3.53 9.79
N VAL A 55 -22.08 -2.53 10.02
CA VAL A 55 -21.33 -2.36 11.27
C VAL A 55 -21.99 -1.37 12.25
N GLY A 56 -23.14 -0.79 11.89
CA GLY A 56 -23.81 0.21 12.72
C GLY A 56 -23.01 1.52 12.87
N ALA A 57 -22.32 1.98 11.82
CA ALA A 57 -21.55 3.21 11.87
C ALA A 57 -22.41 4.43 11.53
N SER A 58 -22.30 5.51 12.34
CA SER A 58 -22.99 6.77 12.06
C SER A 58 -22.44 7.45 10.79
N THR A 59 -23.34 8.04 9.99
CA THR A 59 -22.98 8.91 8.87
C THR A 59 -22.57 10.30 9.34
N ASN A 60 -23.15 10.78 10.45
CA ASN A 60 -22.88 12.09 11.02
C ASN A 60 -21.72 12.03 12.00
N TRP A 61 -20.83 13.02 11.91
CA TRP A 61 -19.72 13.12 12.87
C TRP A 61 -20.22 13.43 14.30
N SER A 62 -21.28 14.22 14.45
CA SER A 62 -21.87 14.54 15.76
C SER A 62 -22.29 13.31 16.56
N ASP A 63 -22.71 12.24 15.87
CA ASP A 63 -23.28 11.05 16.50
C ASP A 63 -22.24 9.94 16.71
N HIS A 64 -20.95 10.23 16.41
CA HIS A 64 -19.89 9.21 16.42
C HIS A 64 -19.63 8.61 17.80
N VAL A 65 -19.79 9.38 18.87
CA VAL A 65 -19.59 8.90 20.25
C VAL A 65 -20.65 7.86 20.58
N GLN A 66 -21.93 8.17 20.31
CA GLN A 66 -23.04 7.24 20.54
C GLN A 66 -22.86 5.96 19.71
N ALA A 67 -22.54 6.08 18.41
CA ALA A 67 -22.32 4.94 17.54
C ALA A 67 -21.16 4.04 18.02
N MET A 68 -20.11 4.62 18.59
CA MET A 68 -19.00 3.84 19.16
C MET A 68 -19.42 3.13 20.46
N GLU A 69 -20.25 3.75 21.29
CA GLU A 69 -20.76 3.13 22.51
C GLU A 69 -21.70 1.96 22.20
N GLU A 70 -22.59 2.13 21.24
CA GLU A 70 -23.50 1.05 20.77
C GLU A 70 -22.74 -0.17 20.27
N ARG A 71 -21.58 0.02 19.62
CA ARG A 71 -20.73 -1.09 19.14
C ARG A 71 -20.10 -1.90 20.26
N LYS A 72 -19.90 -1.34 21.44
CA LYS A 72 -19.34 -2.10 22.55
C LYS A 72 -20.21 -3.31 22.91
N SER A 73 -21.51 -3.22 22.69
CA SER A 73 -22.42 -4.35 22.91
C SER A 73 -22.09 -5.57 22.04
N LEU A 74 -21.49 -5.35 20.85
CA LEU A 74 -21.07 -6.42 19.94
C LEU A 74 -19.86 -7.22 20.46
N GLN A 75 -19.17 -6.70 21.51
CA GLN A 75 -18.03 -7.40 22.12
C GLN A 75 -18.40 -8.80 22.64
N SER A 76 -19.63 -8.97 23.10
CA SER A 76 -20.15 -10.25 23.61
C SER A 76 -20.34 -11.31 22.51
N LEU A 77 -20.38 -10.89 21.24
CA LEU A 77 -20.58 -11.76 20.07
C LEU A 77 -19.27 -12.30 19.51
N LEU A 78 -18.12 -11.84 20.01
CA LEU A 78 -16.83 -12.27 19.50
C LEU A 78 -16.53 -13.73 19.89
N ALA A 79 -16.12 -14.50 18.89
CA ALA A 79 -15.62 -15.86 19.10
C ALA A 79 -14.35 -15.86 19.95
N LYS A 80 -14.22 -16.82 20.85
CA LYS A 80 -13.02 -16.98 21.70
C LYS A 80 -11.92 -17.77 21.00
N LYS A 81 -12.27 -18.56 20.01
CA LYS A 81 -11.36 -19.36 19.17
C LYS A 81 -11.86 -19.34 17.73
N GLN A 82 -10.96 -19.59 16.77
CA GLN A 82 -11.33 -19.66 15.37
C GLN A 82 -12.26 -20.85 15.08
N GLU A 83 -12.06 -21.95 15.78
CA GLU A 83 -12.86 -23.17 15.64
C GLU A 83 -14.33 -22.99 16.05
N ASP A 84 -14.64 -21.94 16.84
CA ASP A 84 -16.01 -21.60 17.23
C ASP A 84 -16.79 -20.94 16.06
N LEU A 85 -16.09 -20.53 15.01
CA LEU A 85 -16.68 -19.87 13.86
C LEU A 85 -16.99 -20.87 12.73
N PRO A 86 -18.16 -20.77 12.06
CA PRO A 86 -18.48 -21.62 10.93
C PRO A 86 -17.52 -21.37 9.76
N ALA A 87 -17.06 -22.44 9.13
CA ALA A 87 -16.26 -22.34 7.93
C ALA A 87 -17.07 -21.73 6.77
N ARG A 88 -16.40 -20.97 5.88
CA ARG A 88 -16.98 -20.28 4.74
C ARG A 88 -16.29 -20.67 3.45
N LYS A 89 -16.99 -20.67 2.33
CA LYS A 89 -16.42 -20.85 1.00
C LYS A 89 -15.91 -19.52 0.45
N MET A 90 -14.97 -19.53 -0.51
CA MET A 90 -14.45 -18.31 -1.15
C MET A 90 -15.59 -17.52 -1.81
N LYS A 91 -16.53 -18.20 -2.47
CA LYS A 91 -17.72 -17.58 -3.10
C LYS A 91 -18.62 -16.83 -2.13
N ASP A 92 -18.64 -17.18 -0.84
CA ASP A 92 -19.48 -16.49 0.15
C ASP A 92 -19.00 -15.07 0.41
N SER A 93 -17.76 -14.77 0.06
CA SER A 93 -17.12 -13.46 0.20
C SER A 93 -17.05 -12.68 -1.12
N TYR A 94 -17.52 -13.25 -2.23
CA TYR A 94 -17.46 -12.60 -3.54
C TYR A 94 -18.28 -11.33 -3.57
N ILE A 95 -17.67 -10.26 -4.10
CA ILE A 95 -18.31 -8.96 -4.29
C ILE A 95 -18.01 -8.43 -5.68
N GLU A 96 -19.00 -7.78 -6.28
CA GLU A 96 -18.87 -7.07 -7.54
C GLU A 96 -19.30 -5.61 -7.36
N VAL A 97 -18.45 -4.68 -7.77
CA VAL A 97 -18.66 -3.23 -7.65
C VAL A 97 -18.49 -2.57 -9.02
N LEU A 98 -19.46 -1.77 -9.42
CA LEU A 98 -19.45 -1.03 -10.67
C LEU A 98 -19.04 0.44 -10.43
N LEU A 99 -18.07 0.91 -11.18
CA LEU A 99 -17.68 2.31 -11.33
C LEU A 99 -18.02 2.77 -12.76
N PRO A 100 -19.20 3.35 -12.97
CA PRO A 100 -19.76 3.59 -14.31
C PRO A 100 -19.26 4.90 -14.92
N LEU A 101 -17.95 4.98 -15.23
CA LEU A 101 -17.33 6.19 -15.80
C LEU A 101 -17.82 6.48 -17.23
N GLY A 102 -18.08 5.43 -18.03
CA GLY A 102 -18.59 5.56 -19.39
C GLY A 102 -20.00 6.12 -19.42
N SER A 103 -20.88 5.60 -18.58
CA SER A 103 -22.29 5.91 -18.56
C SER A 103 -22.67 7.11 -17.68
N GLN A 104 -21.79 7.56 -16.76
CA GLN A 104 -22.05 8.67 -15.83
C GLN A 104 -21.00 9.80 -15.93
N PRO A 105 -21.18 10.78 -16.84
CA PRO A 105 -20.21 11.87 -17.04
C PRO A 105 -19.91 12.68 -15.77
N GLN A 106 -20.90 12.97 -14.93
CA GLN A 106 -20.70 13.71 -13.68
C GLN A 106 -19.83 12.93 -12.65
N LEU A 107 -19.91 11.60 -12.65
CA LEU A 107 -19.06 10.76 -11.85
C LEU A 107 -17.66 10.73 -12.44
N ARG A 108 -17.54 10.62 -13.76
CA ARG A 108 -16.28 10.63 -14.51
C ARG A 108 -15.40 11.83 -14.14
N GLU A 109 -15.97 13.05 -14.08
CA GLU A 109 -15.24 14.27 -13.72
C GLU A 109 -14.49 14.18 -12.40
N LYS A 110 -15.00 13.42 -11.44
CA LYS A 110 -14.34 13.20 -10.14
C LYS A 110 -13.09 12.30 -10.23
N TYR A 111 -12.94 11.60 -11.35
CA TYR A 111 -11.86 10.62 -11.59
C TYR A 111 -10.87 11.07 -12.66
N LEU A 112 -11.05 12.23 -13.27
CA LEU A 112 -10.12 12.75 -14.28
C LEU A 112 -8.92 13.46 -13.65
N ASN A 113 -7.76 13.33 -14.28
CA ASN A 113 -6.58 14.16 -14.03
C ASN A 113 -6.46 15.26 -15.10
N VAL A 114 -5.44 16.10 -14.98
CA VAL A 114 -5.16 17.24 -15.90
C VAL A 114 -4.87 16.80 -17.35
N TYR A 115 -4.61 15.53 -17.59
CA TYR A 115 -4.37 14.95 -18.92
C TYR A 115 -5.59 14.21 -19.47
N ASN A 116 -6.76 14.40 -18.86
CA ASN A 116 -8.01 13.73 -19.22
C ASN A 116 -7.93 12.18 -19.14
N ASN A 117 -7.13 11.65 -18.21
CA ASN A 117 -7.03 10.23 -17.91
C ASN A 117 -7.55 9.95 -16.50
N VAL A 118 -7.83 8.69 -16.20
CA VAL A 118 -8.29 8.29 -14.86
C VAL A 118 -7.21 8.60 -13.80
N ARG A 119 -7.61 9.30 -12.73
CA ARG A 119 -6.78 9.58 -11.56
C ARG A 119 -6.53 8.29 -10.78
N PHE A 120 -5.37 7.71 -10.98
CA PHE A 120 -5.01 6.47 -10.32
C PHE A 120 -5.05 6.57 -8.78
N GLY A 121 -4.60 7.68 -8.21
CA GLY A 121 -4.72 7.90 -6.76
C GLY A 121 -6.17 7.84 -6.25
N ARG A 122 -7.17 8.21 -7.08
CA ARG A 122 -8.58 8.08 -6.72
C ARG A 122 -9.05 6.63 -6.76
N ILE A 123 -8.60 5.88 -7.74
CA ILE A 123 -8.81 4.42 -7.80
C ILE A 123 -8.20 3.74 -6.57
N LEU A 124 -6.97 4.12 -6.18
CA LEU A 124 -6.33 3.62 -4.96
C LEU A 124 -7.18 3.89 -3.71
N GLU A 125 -7.74 5.09 -3.59
CA GLU A 125 -8.60 5.45 -2.45
C GLU A 125 -9.87 4.59 -2.41
N ASP A 126 -10.50 4.32 -3.55
CA ASP A 126 -11.73 3.55 -3.61
C ASP A 126 -11.51 2.04 -3.39
N LEU A 127 -10.36 1.53 -3.77
CA LEU A 127 -10.01 0.12 -3.63
C LEU A 127 -9.23 -0.21 -2.36
N ASP A 128 -8.82 0.83 -1.62
CA ASP A 128 -7.95 0.72 -0.42
C ASP A 128 -6.71 -0.13 -0.65
N SER A 129 -6.28 -0.24 -1.88
CA SER A 129 -5.00 -0.64 -2.45
C SER A 129 -5.13 -1.25 -3.84
N LEU A 130 -4.13 -1.10 -4.66
CA LEU A 130 -4.05 -1.71 -5.98
C LEU A 130 -2.63 -2.05 -6.38
N GLY A 131 -2.50 -3.20 -6.99
CA GLY A 131 -1.33 -3.70 -7.64
C GLY A 131 -1.29 -3.44 -9.14
N ASP A 132 -0.14 -3.57 -9.62
CA ASP A 132 0.40 -3.57 -10.97
C ASP A 132 -0.50 -3.12 -12.14
N LEU A 133 -0.15 -1.97 -12.71
CA LEU A 133 -0.70 -1.46 -13.95
C LEU A 133 0.08 -1.99 -15.14
N GLN A 134 -0.58 -2.80 -15.96
CA GLN A 134 -0.14 -2.97 -17.32
C GLN A 134 -0.18 -1.61 -18.05
N ARG A 135 0.68 -1.42 -19.06
CA ARG A 135 0.83 -0.21 -19.90
C ARG A 135 -0.45 0.30 -20.59
N HIS A 136 -1.60 -0.29 -20.33
CA HIS A 136 -2.85 0.16 -20.88
C HIS A 136 -3.41 1.29 -19.99
N LEU A 137 -3.43 2.49 -20.55
CA LEU A 137 -4.13 3.62 -19.95
C LEU A 137 -5.59 3.23 -19.73
N VAL A 138 -6.03 3.29 -18.48
CA VAL A 138 -7.45 3.13 -18.13
C VAL A 138 -8.22 4.24 -18.82
N SER A 139 -9.12 3.88 -19.74
CA SER A 139 -9.91 4.84 -20.49
C SER A 139 -10.98 5.48 -19.59
N PRO A 140 -11.09 6.81 -19.52
CA PRO A 140 -12.05 7.46 -18.66
C PRO A 140 -13.50 7.39 -19.17
N ASP A 141 -13.70 7.05 -20.43
CA ASP A 141 -15.00 6.98 -21.11
C ASP A 141 -15.62 5.57 -21.11
N ARG A 142 -15.04 4.64 -20.36
CA ARG A 142 -15.50 3.25 -20.26
C ARG A 142 -15.73 2.86 -18.81
N ASP A 143 -16.76 2.03 -18.60
CA ASP A 143 -17.10 1.54 -17.27
C ASP A 143 -16.05 0.59 -16.73
N ILE A 144 -15.81 0.69 -15.43
CA ILE A 144 -14.88 -0.15 -14.68
C ILE A 144 -15.69 -1.03 -13.74
N LYS A 145 -15.31 -2.30 -13.66
CA LYS A 145 -15.84 -3.28 -12.72
C LYS A 145 -14.74 -3.76 -11.80
N PHE A 146 -15.02 -3.80 -10.52
CA PHE A 146 -14.16 -4.41 -9.52
C PHE A 146 -14.81 -5.69 -9.03
N THR A 147 -14.04 -6.77 -8.95
CA THR A 147 -14.46 -8.01 -8.31
C THR A 147 -13.47 -8.36 -7.22
N GLY A 148 -13.94 -9.02 -6.16
CA GLY A 148 -13.06 -9.43 -5.09
C GLY A 148 -13.62 -10.57 -4.26
N HIS A 149 -12.73 -11.36 -3.68
CA HIS A 149 -13.07 -12.44 -2.76
C HIS A 149 -11.91 -12.72 -1.81
N VAL A 150 -12.21 -13.35 -0.68
CA VAL A 150 -11.20 -13.83 0.27
C VAL A 150 -10.54 -15.08 -0.31
N SER A 151 -9.22 -15.02 -0.53
CA SER A 151 -8.43 -16.11 -1.13
C SER A 151 -7.66 -16.94 -0.11
N TRP A 152 -7.43 -16.40 1.09
CA TRP A 152 -6.73 -17.08 2.18
C TRP A 152 -7.09 -16.46 3.53
N VAL A 153 -7.06 -17.27 4.59
CA VAL A 153 -7.25 -16.80 5.97
C VAL A 153 -6.20 -17.38 6.91
N GLY A 154 -5.74 -16.54 7.86
CA GLY A 154 -5.01 -16.98 9.05
C GLY A 154 -5.95 -17.08 10.24
N GLN A 155 -5.45 -16.87 11.46
CA GLN A 155 -6.30 -16.84 12.66
C GLN A 155 -7.13 -15.56 12.76
N THR A 156 -6.50 -14.40 12.50
CA THR A 156 -7.09 -13.06 12.64
C THR A 156 -6.92 -12.22 11.39
N SER A 157 -6.29 -12.75 10.35
CA SER A 157 -6.01 -12.05 9.10
C SER A 157 -6.60 -12.80 7.92
N MET A 158 -6.91 -12.08 6.87
CA MET A 158 -7.39 -12.63 5.60
C MET A 158 -6.68 -11.96 4.44
N GLU A 159 -6.42 -12.72 3.39
CA GLU A 159 -5.97 -12.21 2.10
C GLU A 159 -7.18 -12.10 1.18
N VAL A 160 -7.34 -10.94 0.56
CA VAL A 160 -8.41 -10.63 -0.38
C VAL A 160 -7.78 -10.39 -1.74
N LYS A 161 -8.17 -11.17 -2.74
CA LYS A 161 -7.83 -10.89 -4.14
C LYS A 161 -8.89 -10.01 -4.76
N MET A 162 -8.44 -9.00 -5.48
CA MET A 162 -9.31 -8.08 -6.22
C MET A 162 -8.83 -7.95 -7.65
N HIS A 163 -9.78 -7.82 -8.57
CA HIS A 163 -9.53 -7.61 -9.98
C HIS A 163 -10.26 -6.35 -10.43
N MET A 164 -9.57 -5.51 -11.19
CA MET A 164 -10.18 -4.40 -11.90
C MET A 164 -10.29 -4.78 -13.38
N LEU A 165 -11.49 -4.68 -13.90
CA LEU A 165 -11.80 -4.95 -15.29
C LEU A 165 -12.37 -3.69 -15.94
N GLN A 166 -12.08 -3.46 -17.20
CA GLN A 166 -12.63 -2.36 -17.98
C GLN A 166 -13.45 -2.89 -19.16
N LEU A 167 -14.57 -2.22 -19.43
CA LEU A 167 -15.47 -2.58 -20.51
C LEU A 167 -14.85 -2.19 -21.86
N HIS A 168 -14.65 -3.16 -22.75
CA HIS A 168 -14.20 -2.98 -24.12
C HIS A 168 -15.15 -3.76 -25.05
N ASP A 169 -15.81 -3.06 -25.97
CA ASP A 169 -16.68 -3.65 -27.00
C ASP A 169 -17.70 -4.66 -26.42
N GLY A 170 -18.30 -4.30 -25.29
CA GLY A 170 -19.28 -5.13 -24.60
C GLY A 170 -18.72 -6.23 -23.69
N VAL A 171 -17.38 -6.39 -23.62
CA VAL A 171 -16.69 -7.40 -22.81
C VAL A 171 -15.81 -6.73 -21.74
N TYR A 172 -15.85 -7.24 -20.51
CA TYR A 172 -14.94 -6.81 -19.46
C TYR A 172 -13.60 -7.52 -19.57
N SER A 173 -12.54 -6.74 -19.81
CA SER A 173 -11.16 -7.23 -19.89
C SER A 173 -10.36 -6.87 -18.62
N PRO A 174 -9.53 -7.79 -18.10
CA PRO A 174 -8.71 -7.51 -16.92
C PRO A 174 -7.73 -6.36 -17.20
N VAL A 175 -7.62 -5.44 -16.26
CA VAL A 175 -6.70 -4.31 -16.31
C VAL A 175 -5.68 -4.39 -15.18
N LEU A 176 -6.11 -4.90 -14.02
CA LEU A 176 -5.33 -4.82 -12.80
C LEU A 176 -5.75 -5.88 -11.79
N ASP A 177 -4.75 -6.49 -11.15
CA ASP A 177 -4.94 -7.39 -10.02
C ASP A 177 -4.32 -6.79 -8.76
N ALA A 178 -4.98 -7.01 -7.62
CA ALA A 178 -4.52 -6.56 -6.33
C ALA A 178 -4.72 -7.63 -5.26
N THR A 179 -3.80 -7.69 -4.32
CA THR A 179 -3.92 -8.58 -3.16
C THR A 179 -3.80 -7.77 -1.88
N PHE A 180 -4.80 -7.92 -1.01
CA PHE A 180 -4.87 -7.24 0.28
C PHE A 180 -4.71 -8.22 1.41
N VAL A 181 -4.03 -7.81 2.46
CA VAL A 181 -4.07 -8.52 3.73
C VAL A 181 -4.75 -7.64 4.77
N MET A 182 -5.88 -8.09 5.24
CA MET A 182 -6.67 -7.42 6.26
C MET A 182 -6.58 -8.17 7.58
N VAL A 183 -6.61 -7.44 8.69
CA VAL A 183 -6.69 -8.02 10.04
C VAL A 183 -8.05 -7.67 10.62
N ALA A 184 -8.81 -8.70 10.98
CA ALA A 184 -10.07 -8.50 11.67
C ALA A 184 -9.82 -7.90 13.05
N ARG A 185 -10.66 -6.95 13.45
CA ARG A 185 -10.55 -6.23 14.72
C ARG A 185 -11.85 -6.37 15.51
N ASP A 186 -11.72 -6.27 16.82
CA ASP A 186 -12.87 -6.17 17.71
C ASP A 186 -13.66 -4.87 17.48
N PRO A 187 -14.90 -4.76 17.95
CA PRO A 187 -15.75 -3.59 17.75
C PRO A 187 -15.16 -2.27 18.25
N GLU A 188 -14.25 -2.32 19.23
CA GLU A 188 -13.54 -1.15 19.74
C GLU A 188 -12.23 -0.86 19.01
N ASN A 189 -11.86 -1.70 18.04
CA ASN A 189 -10.59 -1.64 17.29
C ASN A 189 -9.33 -1.72 18.18
N LYS A 190 -9.41 -2.39 19.33
CA LYS A 190 -8.30 -2.53 20.27
C LYS A 190 -7.52 -3.81 20.08
N ARG A 191 -8.19 -4.92 19.71
CA ARG A 191 -7.59 -6.25 19.60
C ARG A 191 -7.93 -6.91 18.27
N PRO A 192 -7.06 -7.82 17.77
CA PRO A 192 -7.44 -8.68 16.65
C PRO A 192 -8.61 -9.58 17.05
N ALA A 193 -9.51 -9.85 16.09
CA ALA A 193 -10.61 -10.79 16.23
C ALA A 193 -10.38 -12.00 15.32
N PHE A 194 -10.92 -13.18 15.71
CA PHE A 194 -10.83 -14.36 14.87
C PHE A 194 -11.69 -14.22 13.60
N VAL A 195 -11.22 -14.84 12.53
CA VAL A 195 -11.94 -14.89 11.24
C VAL A 195 -12.41 -16.30 10.94
N ASN A 196 -13.50 -16.42 10.20
CA ASN A 196 -14.02 -17.71 9.78
C ASN A 196 -12.97 -18.53 9.03
N PRO A 197 -12.81 -19.83 9.31
CA PRO A 197 -12.02 -20.71 8.48
C PRO A 197 -12.51 -20.71 7.03
N LEU A 198 -11.59 -20.83 6.07
CA LEU A 198 -11.91 -20.85 4.65
C LEU A 198 -11.80 -22.27 4.11
N LEU A 199 -12.83 -22.71 3.39
CA LEU A 199 -12.89 -23.98 2.70
C LEU A 199 -12.71 -23.78 1.21
N ALA A 200 -11.82 -24.57 0.61
CA ALA A 200 -11.65 -24.63 -0.84
C ALA A 200 -12.72 -25.54 -1.48
N ASP A 201 -13.24 -25.13 -2.61
CA ASP A 201 -14.17 -25.88 -3.44
C ASP A 201 -13.48 -26.28 -4.77
N GLY A 202 -12.55 -27.22 -4.67
CA GLY A 202 -11.79 -27.74 -5.80
C GLY A 202 -10.32 -27.32 -5.86
N PRO A 203 -9.58 -27.88 -6.84
CA PRO A 203 -8.11 -27.74 -6.91
C PRO A 203 -7.62 -26.32 -7.17
N GLU A 204 -8.39 -25.49 -7.85
CA GLU A 204 -8.02 -24.08 -8.11
C GLU A 204 -8.03 -23.28 -6.82
N GLU A 205 -9.08 -23.41 -5.99
CA GLU A 205 -9.16 -22.74 -4.70
C GLU A 205 -8.12 -23.27 -3.71
N GLU A 206 -7.79 -24.58 -3.76
CA GLU A 206 -6.68 -25.14 -2.97
C GLU A 206 -5.34 -24.51 -3.34
N ASN A 207 -5.09 -24.25 -4.62
CA ASN A 207 -3.88 -23.57 -5.06
C ASN A 207 -3.85 -22.12 -4.56
N LEU A 208 -5.00 -21.42 -4.53
CA LEU A 208 -5.09 -20.09 -3.96
C LEU A 208 -4.75 -20.09 -2.47
N LEU A 209 -5.23 -21.06 -1.70
CA LEU A 209 -4.87 -21.21 -0.27
C LEU A 209 -3.36 -21.43 -0.08
N LYS A 210 -2.75 -22.32 -0.86
CA LYS A 210 -1.29 -22.56 -0.83
C LYS A 210 -0.51 -21.31 -1.17
N GLN A 211 -0.95 -20.56 -2.18
CA GLN A 211 -0.33 -19.29 -2.59
C GLN A 211 -0.44 -18.24 -1.47
N GLY A 212 -1.58 -18.13 -0.80
CA GLY A 212 -1.79 -17.22 0.33
C GLY A 212 -0.83 -17.51 1.50
N GLU A 213 -0.61 -18.77 1.84
CA GLU A 213 0.36 -19.16 2.87
C GLU A 213 1.80 -18.82 2.44
N SER A 214 2.15 -19.10 1.18
CA SER A 214 3.46 -18.71 0.60
C SER A 214 3.66 -17.18 0.64
N ASN A 215 2.63 -16.40 0.28
CA ASN A 215 2.66 -14.95 0.38
C ASN A 215 2.90 -14.46 1.81
N LYS A 216 2.24 -15.07 2.80
CA LYS A 216 2.47 -14.77 4.22
C LYS A 216 3.92 -15.03 4.61
N MET A 217 4.47 -16.19 4.25
CA MET A 217 5.88 -16.54 4.55
C MET A 217 6.85 -15.54 3.91
N ARG A 218 6.60 -15.14 2.66
CA ARG A 218 7.41 -14.13 1.96
C ARG A 218 7.37 -12.78 2.67
N ARG A 219 6.18 -12.30 3.09
CA ARG A 219 6.05 -11.05 3.87
C ARG A 219 6.83 -11.09 5.18
N VAL A 220 6.76 -12.22 5.91
CA VAL A 220 7.53 -12.41 7.15
C VAL A 220 9.03 -12.39 6.87
N ALA A 221 9.49 -13.09 5.85
CA ALA A 221 10.90 -13.13 5.45
C ALA A 221 11.41 -11.72 5.08
N PHE A 222 10.65 -10.98 4.27
CA PHE A 222 10.97 -9.60 3.87
C PHE A 222 11.08 -8.66 5.08
N SER A 223 10.11 -8.72 6.00
CA SER A 223 10.12 -7.92 7.23
C SER A 223 11.29 -8.27 8.17
N THR A 224 11.73 -9.53 8.15
CA THR A 224 12.88 -9.98 8.97
C THR A 224 14.19 -9.51 8.38
N ALA A 225 14.32 -9.49 7.05
CA ALA A 225 15.50 -9.05 6.32
C ALA A 225 15.63 -7.51 6.19
N SER A 226 14.73 -6.74 6.80
CA SER A 226 14.76 -5.28 6.75
C SER A 226 16.12 -4.71 7.18
N LEU A 227 16.62 -3.72 6.43
CA LEU A 227 17.88 -3.00 6.73
C LEU A 227 17.85 -2.20 8.04
N LEU A 228 16.67 -2.03 8.64
CA LEU A 228 16.53 -1.50 10.00
C LEU A 228 16.88 -2.54 11.08
N LYS A 229 16.90 -3.83 10.73
CA LYS A 229 17.12 -4.94 11.67
C LYS A 229 18.42 -5.69 11.38
N MET A 230 18.80 -5.76 10.12
CA MET A 230 19.95 -6.53 9.65
C MET A 230 20.88 -5.65 8.82
N ALA A 231 22.19 -5.87 9.00
CA ALA A 231 23.18 -5.19 8.16
C ALA A 231 23.08 -5.65 6.69
N PRO A 232 23.54 -4.81 5.74
CA PRO A 232 23.58 -5.18 4.33
C PRO A 232 24.39 -6.45 4.08
N THR A 233 23.99 -7.23 3.09
CA THR A 233 24.74 -8.41 2.63
C THR A 233 26.13 -8.04 2.10
N ALA A 234 26.97 -9.03 1.82
CA ALA A 234 28.30 -8.78 1.24
C ALA A 234 28.22 -8.09 -0.12
N GLU A 235 27.27 -8.52 -0.95
CA GLU A 235 27.01 -7.95 -2.28
C GLU A 235 26.49 -6.50 -2.17
N GLU A 236 25.56 -6.25 -1.27
CA GLU A 236 25.02 -4.91 -1.01
C GLU A 236 26.09 -3.94 -0.48
N ARG A 237 26.97 -4.40 0.41
CA ARG A 237 28.11 -3.60 0.89
C ARG A 237 29.05 -3.24 -0.25
N LYS A 238 29.28 -4.16 -1.20
CA LYS A 238 30.09 -3.89 -2.38
C LYS A 238 29.44 -2.80 -3.26
N ILE A 239 28.14 -2.88 -3.52
CA ILE A 239 27.39 -1.85 -4.26
C ILE A 239 27.57 -0.46 -3.61
N VAL A 240 27.37 -0.36 -2.29
CA VAL A 240 27.53 0.91 -1.57
C VAL A 240 28.95 1.43 -1.65
N HIS A 241 29.96 0.54 -1.54
CA HIS A 241 31.36 0.92 -1.64
C HIS A 241 31.73 1.39 -3.04
N GLU A 242 31.28 0.71 -4.10
CA GLU A 242 31.51 1.13 -5.48
C GLU A 242 30.85 2.49 -5.79
N MET A 243 29.65 2.72 -5.32
CA MET A 243 28.99 4.03 -5.44
C MET A 243 29.79 5.11 -4.73
N PHE A 244 30.29 4.83 -3.52
CA PHE A 244 31.15 5.77 -2.79
C PHE A 244 32.41 6.10 -3.58
N LEU A 245 33.13 5.10 -4.10
CA LEU A 245 34.35 5.30 -4.91
C LEU A 245 34.10 6.14 -6.15
N ASN A 246 32.97 5.94 -6.83
CA ASN A 246 32.60 6.70 -8.03
C ASN A 246 32.31 8.19 -7.75
N THR A 247 32.20 8.60 -6.49
CA THR A 247 32.00 9.99 -6.10
C THR A 247 33.25 10.64 -5.51
N LEU A 248 34.38 9.94 -5.40
CA LEU A 248 35.60 10.52 -4.91
C LEU A 248 36.26 11.41 -5.96
N ASP A 249 36.77 12.57 -5.52
CA ASP A 249 37.63 13.40 -6.35
C ASP A 249 39.01 12.75 -6.46
N THR A 250 39.32 12.22 -7.65
CA THR A 250 40.59 11.54 -7.92
C THR A 250 41.80 12.44 -7.79
N ARG A 251 41.62 13.78 -7.81
CA ARG A 251 42.72 14.74 -7.67
C ARG A 251 43.14 14.96 -6.21
N THR A 252 42.17 14.90 -5.30
CA THR A 252 42.41 15.22 -3.87
C THR A 252 42.63 14.00 -2.99
N VAL A 253 42.22 12.80 -3.45
CA VAL A 253 42.22 11.54 -2.68
C VAL A 253 41.64 11.71 -1.26
N SER A 254 40.69 12.61 -1.11
CA SER A 254 40.05 12.94 0.17
C SER A 254 38.69 12.27 0.29
N PHE A 255 38.50 11.52 1.39
CA PHE A 255 37.15 10.96 1.72
C PHE A 255 36.09 12.05 2.03
N ARG A 256 36.50 13.30 2.21
CA ARG A 256 35.60 14.42 2.51
C ARG A 256 35.11 15.13 1.23
N SER A 257 35.87 15.07 0.16
CA SER A 257 35.55 15.74 -1.09
C SER A 257 34.82 14.75 -2.02
N ARG A 258 33.55 15.00 -2.23
CA ARG A 258 32.67 14.17 -3.07
C ARG A 258 32.28 14.98 -4.32
N VAL A 259 32.37 14.35 -5.46
CA VAL A 259 31.99 14.93 -6.76
C VAL A 259 30.80 14.16 -7.31
N LEU A 260 29.77 14.87 -7.75
CA LEU A 260 28.61 14.24 -8.38
C LEU A 260 29.01 13.70 -9.77
N PRO A 261 28.79 12.39 -10.03
CA PRO A 261 29.04 11.82 -11.34
C PRO A 261 28.17 12.46 -12.42
N PRO A 262 28.59 12.45 -13.70
CA PRO A 262 27.76 12.93 -14.82
C PRO A 262 26.41 12.21 -14.85
N ASN A 263 25.39 12.91 -15.30
CA ASN A 263 23.99 12.41 -15.38
C ASN A 263 23.50 11.79 -14.06
N SER A 264 23.81 12.46 -12.93
CA SER A 264 23.42 12.00 -11.61
C SER A 264 22.82 13.14 -10.79
N VAL A 265 22.11 12.79 -9.72
CA VAL A 265 21.50 13.73 -8.75
C VAL A 265 21.77 13.20 -7.35
N TRP A 266 22.14 14.08 -6.42
CA TRP A 266 22.27 13.69 -5.03
C TRP A 266 20.89 13.32 -4.45
N MET A 267 20.86 12.26 -3.63
CA MET A 267 19.61 11.79 -3.04
C MET A 267 18.92 12.86 -2.20
N GLU A 268 19.68 13.69 -1.49
CA GLU A 268 19.18 14.81 -0.69
C GLU A 268 18.37 15.82 -1.51
N ASP A 269 18.71 16.01 -2.80
CA ASP A 269 18.05 16.97 -3.69
C ASP A 269 16.79 16.38 -4.37
N ALA A 270 16.54 15.08 -4.23
CA ALA A 270 15.47 14.36 -4.91
C ALA A 270 14.32 13.99 -3.95
N LYS A 271 13.76 15.01 -3.27
CA LYS A 271 12.71 14.80 -2.27
C LYS A 271 11.67 15.91 -2.29
N PHE A 272 10.43 15.54 -1.95
CA PHE A 272 9.34 16.48 -1.67
C PHE A 272 8.69 16.17 -0.33
N LYS A 273 8.07 17.21 0.24
CA LYS A 273 7.30 17.09 1.49
C LYS A 273 5.89 17.65 1.30
N GLY A 274 4.94 17.04 1.99
CA GLY A 274 3.56 17.48 2.04
C GLY A 274 3.04 17.46 3.49
N LEU A 275 2.06 18.31 3.76
CA LEU A 275 1.33 18.37 5.04
C LEU A 275 -0.16 18.32 4.75
N GLU A 276 -0.85 17.47 5.49
CA GLU A 276 -2.31 17.36 5.46
C GLU A 276 -2.88 17.44 6.87
N ILE A 277 -4.02 18.09 7.01
CA ILE A 277 -4.81 18.07 8.25
C ILE A 277 -5.83 16.93 8.16
N CYS A 278 -5.84 16.06 9.15
CA CYS A 278 -6.70 14.88 9.17
C CYS A 278 -8.12 15.23 9.62
N HIS A 279 -9.00 15.56 8.67
CA HIS A 279 -10.38 15.96 8.93
C HIS A 279 -11.35 14.77 9.09
N PRO A 280 -12.48 14.94 9.81
CA PRO A 280 -13.49 13.89 10.03
C PRO A 280 -14.09 13.30 8.74
N GLN A 281 -14.10 14.06 7.63
CA GLN A 281 -14.62 13.60 6.34
C GLN A 281 -13.81 12.43 5.75
N GLN A 282 -12.57 12.30 6.17
CA GLN A 282 -11.65 11.24 5.72
C GLN A 282 -11.64 10.01 6.64
N ARG A 283 -12.62 9.90 7.55
CA ARG A 283 -12.69 8.80 8.50
C ARG A 283 -13.20 7.50 7.87
N ASN A 284 -12.71 6.40 8.42
CA ASN A 284 -13.27 5.07 8.22
C ASN A 284 -14.43 4.80 9.21
N ILE A 285 -14.97 3.58 9.17
CA ILE A 285 -16.04 3.12 10.04
C ILE A 285 -15.66 3.06 11.54
N PHE A 286 -14.37 3.10 11.87
CA PHE A 286 -13.83 3.09 13.24
C PHE A 286 -13.41 4.48 13.72
N ASN A 287 -13.81 5.54 13.05
CA ASN A 287 -13.43 6.93 13.35
C ASN A 287 -11.90 7.16 13.34
N ARG A 288 -11.19 6.49 12.43
CA ARG A 288 -9.79 6.72 12.08
C ARG A 288 -9.70 7.21 10.65
N ILE A 289 -8.61 7.85 10.30
CA ILE A 289 -8.38 8.23 8.90
C ILE A 289 -8.32 6.97 8.04
N PHE A 290 -9.03 7.02 6.92
CA PHE A 290 -9.16 5.91 5.99
C PHE A 290 -7.82 5.63 5.28
N GLY A 291 -7.42 4.36 5.21
CA GLY A 291 -6.14 3.95 4.61
C GLY A 291 -6.00 4.39 3.16
N GLY A 292 -7.07 4.24 2.37
CA GLY A 292 -7.09 4.68 0.98
C GLY A 292 -6.85 6.18 0.78
N PHE A 293 -7.28 7.03 1.73
CA PHE A 293 -6.93 8.45 1.72
C PHE A 293 -5.42 8.65 1.88
N LEU A 294 -4.80 7.94 2.82
CA LEU A 294 -3.35 8.00 3.04
C LEU A 294 -2.58 7.53 1.81
N MET A 295 -3.02 6.43 1.19
CA MET A 295 -2.43 5.90 -0.04
C MET A 295 -2.53 6.90 -1.20
N ARG A 296 -3.70 7.51 -1.40
CA ARG A 296 -3.88 8.53 -2.44
C ARG A 296 -2.93 9.68 -2.26
N LYS A 297 -2.82 10.23 -1.04
CA LYS A 297 -1.93 11.36 -0.76
C LYS A 297 -0.46 11.00 -0.94
N ALA A 298 -0.05 9.82 -0.47
CA ALA A 298 1.31 9.33 -0.68
C ALA A 298 1.62 9.11 -2.17
N TYR A 299 0.68 8.52 -2.92
CA TYR A 299 0.82 8.33 -4.36
C TYR A 299 0.93 9.66 -5.11
N GLU A 300 0.06 10.62 -4.83
CA GLU A 300 0.07 11.94 -5.48
C GLU A 300 1.39 12.69 -5.23
N LEU A 301 1.93 12.62 -4.01
CA LEU A 301 3.25 13.18 -3.70
C LEU A 301 4.39 12.40 -4.39
N GLY A 302 4.35 11.07 -4.39
CA GLY A 302 5.31 10.21 -5.09
C GLY A 302 5.31 10.48 -6.59
N TRP A 303 4.13 10.60 -7.19
CA TRP A 303 3.97 10.94 -8.61
C TRP A 303 4.57 12.30 -8.95
N ALA A 304 4.32 13.31 -8.11
CA ALA A 304 4.89 14.65 -8.29
C ALA A 304 6.41 14.63 -8.19
N THR A 305 6.97 13.84 -7.26
CA THR A 305 8.40 13.63 -7.11
C THR A 305 9.00 12.97 -8.35
N ALA A 306 8.37 11.90 -8.86
CA ALA A 306 8.82 11.23 -10.08
C ALA A 306 8.77 12.14 -11.31
N CYS A 307 7.70 12.95 -11.43
CA CYS A 307 7.52 13.90 -12.52
C CYS A 307 8.63 14.98 -12.52
N SER A 308 8.89 15.57 -11.37
CA SER A 308 9.94 16.59 -11.21
C SER A 308 11.34 16.02 -11.43
N TYR A 309 11.61 14.81 -10.95
CA TYR A 309 12.90 14.16 -11.09
C TYR A 309 13.21 13.73 -12.52
N GLY A 310 12.23 13.09 -13.18
CA GLY A 310 12.39 12.56 -14.54
C GLY A 310 12.16 13.59 -15.64
N GLY A 311 11.67 14.80 -15.32
CA GLY A 311 11.38 15.86 -16.28
C GLY A 311 10.33 15.50 -17.34
N SER A 312 9.55 14.43 -17.11
CA SER A 312 8.47 13.96 -17.98
C SER A 312 7.37 13.31 -17.17
N ARG A 313 6.23 13.00 -17.81
CA ARG A 313 5.11 12.34 -17.16
C ARG A 313 5.50 10.92 -16.72
N PRO A 314 5.43 10.59 -15.43
CA PRO A 314 5.67 9.23 -14.97
C PRO A 314 4.41 8.37 -15.08
N PHE A 315 4.62 7.07 -15.34
CA PHE A 315 3.59 6.04 -15.30
C PHE A 315 3.90 5.10 -14.14
N VAL A 316 2.89 4.80 -13.34
CA VAL A 316 3.07 3.83 -12.26
C VAL A 316 3.24 2.42 -12.82
N VAL A 317 4.19 1.71 -12.28
CA VAL A 317 4.55 0.34 -12.65
C VAL A 317 4.09 -0.64 -11.59
N ALA A 318 4.35 -0.29 -10.32
CA ALA A 318 3.92 -1.06 -9.18
C ALA A 318 3.75 -0.16 -7.96
N VAL A 319 2.87 -0.60 -7.09
CA VAL A 319 2.74 -0.11 -5.72
C VAL A 319 3.04 -1.31 -4.83
N ASP A 320 4.08 -1.22 -4.02
CA ASP A 320 4.63 -2.35 -3.30
C ASP A 320 4.36 -2.21 -1.79
N ASP A 321 4.21 -3.33 -1.12
CA ASP A 321 4.06 -3.56 0.32
C ASP A 321 3.72 -2.33 1.18
N ILE A 322 2.46 -1.90 1.12
CA ILE A 322 1.97 -0.85 2.00
C ILE A 322 1.72 -1.45 3.39
N MET A 323 2.49 -0.99 4.36
CA MET A 323 2.37 -1.43 5.75
C MET A 323 1.80 -0.32 6.62
N PHE A 324 0.56 -0.48 7.11
CA PHE A 324 -0.03 0.42 8.09
C PHE A 324 0.45 0.03 9.51
N GLN A 325 1.39 0.77 10.06
CA GLN A 325 1.99 0.47 11.37
C GLN A 325 1.14 0.98 12.52
N ARG A 326 0.52 2.14 12.35
CA ARG A 326 -0.32 2.78 13.36
C ARG A 326 -1.54 3.46 12.71
N PRO A 327 -2.69 3.49 13.38
CA PRO A 327 -3.83 4.28 12.93
C PRO A 327 -3.49 5.77 12.97
N VAL A 328 -4.10 6.52 12.06
CA VAL A 328 -4.05 7.98 12.02
C VAL A 328 -5.33 8.52 12.63
N GLU A 329 -5.18 9.33 13.68
CA GLU A 329 -6.31 9.91 14.40
C GLU A 329 -6.84 11.14 13.67
N ILE A 330 -8.15 11.41 13.87
CA ILE A 330 -8.77 12.67 13.38
C ILE A 330 -8.19 13.82 14.20
N GLY A 331 -7.85 14.92 13.51
CA GLY A 331 -7.23 16.11 14.12
C GLY A 331 -5.69 16.09 14.08
N SER A 332 -5.07 14.96 13.76
CA SER A 332 -3.60 14.90 13.61
C SER A 332 -3.11 15.69 12.39
N LEU A 333 -1.87 16.15 12.47
CA LEU A 333 -1.10 16.67 11.34
C LEU A 333 -0.36 15.51 10.67
N LEU A 334 -0.66 15.27 9.41
CA LEU A 334 -0.05 14.21 8.60
C LEU A 334 1.07 14.80 7.76
N PHE A 335 2.31 14.40 8.03
CA PHE A 335 3.49 14.75 7.25
C PHE A 335 3.84 13.61 6.30
N LEU A 336 4.03 13.95 5.04
CA LEU A 336 4.46 13.03 4.00
C LEU A 336 5.82 13.49 3.47
N SER A 337 6.79 12.58 3.41
CA SER A 337 8.12 12.82 2.87
C SER A 337 8.40 11.82 1.75
N SER A 338 8.43 12.29 0.52
CA SER A 338 8.72 11.50 -0.68
C SER A 338 10.19 11.62 -1.05
N GLN A 339 10.85 10.51 -1.34
CA GLN A 339 12.27 10.42 -1.66
C GLN A 339 12.49 9.47 -2.84
N VAL A 340 13.19 9.92 -3.88
CA VAL A 340 13.75 9.00 -4.89
C VAL A 340 14.84 8.19 -4.22
N CYS A 341 14.66 6.87 -4.11
CA CYS A 341 15.58 5.99 -3.41
C CYS A 341 16.41 5.09 -4.35
N TYR A 342 15.90 4.76 -5.54
CA TYR A 342 16.64 3.97 -6.54
C TYR A 342 16.22 4.35 -7.96
N THR A 343 17.16 4.29 -8.91
CA THR A 343 16.88 4.52 -10.33
C THR A 343 17.63 3.52 -11.19
N GLN A 344 16.99 3.07 -12.27
CA GLN A 344 17.61 2.20 -13.29
C GLN A 344 16.97 2.49 -14.65
N ASN A 345 17.79 2.92 -15.62
CA ASN A 345 17.35 3.32 -16.96
C ASN A 345 16.24 4.40 -16.88
N ASN A 346 15.03 4.08 -17.26
CA ASN A 346 13.86 4.95 -17.17
C ASN A 346 12.95 4.67 -15.96
N TYR A 347 13.36 3.82 -15.02
CA TYR A 347 12.62 3.51 -13.82
C TYR A 347 13.07 4.36 -12.63
N VAL A 348 12.08 4.79 -11.84
CA VAL A 348 12.27 5.57 -10.62
C VAL A 348 11.55 4.86 -9.48
N GLN A 349 12.29 4.45 -8.46
CA GLN A 349 11.74 3.90 -7.23
C GLN A 349 11.63 5.01 -6.20
N ILE A 350 10.42 5.20 -5.68
CA ILE A 350 10.11 6.24 -4.73
C ILE A 350 9.60 5.63 -3.43
N ARG A 351 10.17 6.10 -2.33
CA ARG A 351 9.70 5.81 -0.98
C ARG A 351 8.99 7.04 -0.41
N VAL A 352 7.76 6.87 0.05
CA VAL A 352 7.02 7.92 0.78
C VAL A 352 6.88 7.50 2.23
N HIS A 353 7.45 8.30 3.11
CA HIS A 353 7.36 8.12 4.55
C HIS A 353 6.25 9.00 5.10
N SER A 354 5.38 8.41 5.90
CA SER A 354 4.22 9.05 6.52
C SER A 354 4.39 9.10 8.04
N GLU A 355 4.30 10.30 8.58
CA GLU A 355 4.35 10.56 10.03
C GLU A 355 3.14 11.38 10.45
N VAL A 356 2.67 11.15 11.66
CA VAL A 356 1.68 12.04 12.29
C VAL A 356 2.29 12.74 13.48
N SER A 357 1.88 13.98 13.67
CA SER A 357 2.11 14.74 14.87
C SER A 357 0.78 15.08 15.52
N ASP A 358 0.68 14.85 16.82
CA ASP A 358 -0.39 15.39 17.63
C ASP A 358 -0.10 16.88 17.88
N PRO A 359 -0.98 17.81 17.47
CA PRO A 359 -0.72 19.23 17.60
C PRO A 359 -0.68 19.71 19.07
N VAL A 360 -1.21 18.93 20.02
CA VAL A 360 -1.25 19.27 21.44
C VAL A 360 -0.02 18.72 22.16
N THR A 361 0.28 17.41 21.98
CA THR A 361 1.39 16.75 22.67
C THR A 361 2.72 16.91 21.95
N GLN A 362 2.70 17.30 20.67
CA GLN A 362 3.86 17.38 19.77
C GLN A 362 4.60 16.04 19.61
N GLU A 363 3.96 14.93 19.96
CA GLU A 363 4.51 13.61 19.71
C GLU A 363 4.44 13.27 18.22
N HIS A 364 5.55 12.76 17.68
CA HIS A 364 5.69 12.32 16.30
C HIS A 364 5.75 10.80 16.22
N HIS A 365 4.97 10.22 15.31
CA HIS A 365 4.97 8.78 15.08
C HIS A 365 4.94 8.45 13.60
N THR A 366 5.80 7.54 13.14
CA THR A 366 5.68 6.92 11.83
C THR A 366 4.41 6.08 11.77
N THR A 367 3.59 6.33 10.76
CA THR A 367 2.34 5.59 10.52
C THR A 367 2.46 4.61 9.38
N ASN A 368 3.12 5.02 8.27
CA ASN A 368 3.20 4.25 7.05
C ASN A 368 4.51 4.48 6.31
N ILE A 369 4.87 3.48 5.52
CA ILE A 369 5.88 3.58 4.47
C ILE A 369 5.24 3.04 3.20
N PHE A 370 5.38 3.79 2.10
CA PHE A 370 4.88 3.41 0.80
C PHE A 370 6.04 3.33 -0.18
N HIS A 371 6.02 2.32 -1.03
CA HIS A 371 6.98 2.16 -2.12
C HIS A 371 6.25 2.16 -3.45
N PHE A 372 6.69 3.04 -4.36
CA PHE A 372 6.12 3.19 -5.69
C PHE A 372 7.22 3.04 -6.73
N THR A 373 6.99 2.19 -7.72
CA THR A 373 7.83 2.10 -8.91
C THR A 373 7.15 2.85 -10.04
N PHE A 374 7.82 3.83 -10.59
CA PHE A 374 7.38 4.58 -11.77
C PHE A 374 8.32 4.31 -12.95
N THR A 375 7.80 4.49 -14.16
CA THR A 375 8.58 4.57 -15.38
C THR A 375 8.40 5.93 -16.04
N SER A 376 9.47 6.48 -16.56
CA SER A 376 9.50 7.72 -17.34
C SER A 376 9.53 7.42 -18.83
N GLU A 377 9.17 8.38 -19.66
CA GLU A 377 9.29 8.27 -21.13
C GLU A 377 10.74 8.25 -21.60
N LYS A 378 11.63 8.85 -20.80
CA LYS A 378 13.05 8.96 -21.08
C LYS A 378 13.87 8.35 -19.95
N GLU A 379 15.12 8.05 -20.26
CA GLU A 379 16.10 7.67 -19.25
C GLU A 379 16.25 8.78 -18.21
N VAL A 380 16.28 8.41 -16.93
CA VAL A 380 16.36 9.34 -15.80
C VAL A 380 17.78 9.43 -15.25
N PRO A 381 18.19 10.53 -14.63
CA PRO A 381 19.47 10.64 -13.96
C PRO A 381 19.64 9.54 -12.89
N ARG A 382 20.87 9.16 -12.60
CA ARG A 382 21.19 8.21 -11.53
C ARG A 382 21.04 8.91 -10.16
N ILE A 383 20.38 8.25 -9.23
CA ILE A 383 20.33 8.74 -7.85
C ILE A 383 21.59 8.29 -7.10
N VAL A 384 22.21 9.20 -6.37
CA VAL A 384 23.50 8.95 -5.67
C VAL A 384 23.38 9.31 -4.19
N PRO A 385 23.55 8.35 -3.27
CA PRO A 385 23.56 8.61 -1.85
C PRO A 385 24.87 9.27 -1.39
N GLN A 386 24.79 10.19 -0.42
CA GLN A 386 25.94 10.83 0.20
C GLN A 386 26.26 10.24 1.58
N THR A 387 25.25 9.84 2.32
CA THR A 387 25.37 9.34 3.70
C THR A 387 25.13 7.84 3.79
N TYR A 388 25.51 7.25 4.92
CA TYR A 388 25.19 5.84 5.18
C TYR A 388 23.67 5.59 5.23
N GLY A 389 22.90 6.51 5.84
CA GLY A 389 21.44 6.43 5.87
C GLY A 389 20.81 6.44 4.48
N GLU A 390 21.29 7.32 3.59
CA GLU A 390 20.84 7.34 2.19
C GLU A 390 21.27 6.09 1.43
N SER A 391 22.44 5.52 1.74
CA SER A 391 22.86 4.24 1.17
C SER A 391 21.92 3.11 1.57
N MET A 392 21.40 3.13 2.81
CA MET A 392 20.38 2.17 3.25
C MET A 392 19.05 2.38 2.53
N LEU A 393 18.63 3.63 2.31
CA LEU A 393 17.44 3.94 1.50
C LEU A 393 17.62 3.48 0.05
N TYR A 394 18.82 3.62 -0.51
CA TYR A 394 19.13 3.13 -1.86
C TYR A 394 19.02 1.61 -1.95
N LEU A 395 19.58 0.87 -1.02
CA LEU A 395 19.50 -0.59 -0.98
C LEU A 395 18.06 -1.08 -0.76
N ASP A 396 17.32 -0.41 0.12
CA ASP A 396 15.92 -0.70 0.38
C ASP A 396 15.09 -0.50 -0.90
N GLY A 397 15.27 0.64 -1.59
CA GLY A 397 14.64 0.90 -2.88
C GLY A 397 15.03 -0.11 -3.96
N LYS A 398 16.29 -0.53 -4.00
CA LYS A 398 16.77 -1.57 -4.93
C LYS A 398 16.09 -2.92 -4.66
N ARG A 399 15.96 -3.34 -3.41
CA ARG A 399 15.27 -4.59 -3.03
C ARG A 399 13.81 -4.61 -3.49
N HIS A 400 13.09 -3.50 -3.28
CA HIS A 400 11.71 -3.34 -3.76
C HIS A 400 11.64 -3.39 -5.28
N PHE A 401 12.51 -2.67 -5.97
CA PHE A 401 12.58 -2.69 -7.43
C PHE A 401 12.87 -4.09 -7.99
N ASP A 402 13.87 -4.78 -7.44
CA ASP A 402 14.24 -6.13 -7.87
C ASP A 402 13.07 -7.11 -7.67
N ALA A 403 12.32 -7.01 -6.57
CA ALA A 403 11.14 -7.82 -6.31
C ALA A 403 10.04 -7.59 -7.35
N VAL A 404 9.80 -6.34 -7.77
CA VAL A 404 8.85 -5.98 -8.83
C VAL A 404 9.29 -6.56 -10.18
N VAL A 405 10.56 -6.41 -10.53
CA VAL A 405 11.10 -6.92 -11.81
C VAL A 405 11.09 -8.45 -11.86
N GLN A 406 11.45 -9.11 -10.75
CA GLN A 406 11.40 -10.59 -10.66
C GLN A 406 9.98 -11.12 -10.79
N SER A 407 9.00 -10.45 -10.17
CA SER A 407 7.59 -10.85 -10.31
C SER A 407 7.07 -10.75 -11.73
N ARG A 408 7.63 -9.84 -12.54
CA ARG A 408 7.28 -9.66 -13.97
C ARG A 408 7.95 -10.64 -14.90
N ASN A 409 9.18 -11.06 -14.57
CA ASN A 409 10.00 -11.95 -15.40
C ASN A 409 9.94 -13.41 -14.94
N GLY A 410 9.09 -13.73 -13.97
CA GLY A 410 8.88 -15.09 -13.49
C GLY A 410 8.45 -16.03 -14.63
N PRO A 411 8.71 -17.34 -14.52
CA PRO A 411 8.53 -18.28 -15.62
C PRO A 411 7.08 -18.22 -16.12
N SER A 412 6.96 -17.95 -17.40
CA SER A 412 5.73 -18.19 -18.16
C SER A 412 5.46 -19.69 -18.15
N VAL A 413 4.59 -20.15 -17.25
CA VAL A 413 4.01 -21.49 -17.28
C VAL A 413 2.74 -21.47 -18.09
#